data_9839cc3d63cd7ed5b071298ff0b2b4c4
#
_entry.id   9839cc3d63cd7ed5b071298ff0b2b4c4
#
_cell.length_a   1.000
_cell.length_b   1.000
_cell.length_c   1.000
_cell.angle_alpha   90.00
_cell.angle_beta   90.00
_cell.angle_gamma   90.00
#
_symmetry.space_group_name_H-M   'P 1'
#
loop_
_entity.id
_entity.type
_entity.pdbx_description
1 polymer ?
#
loop_
_entity_poly.entity_id
_entity_poly.type
_entity_poly.pdbx_seq_one_letter_code
_entity_poly.pdbx_strand_id
1 'polypeptide(L)'
;MYERILVPVDGGEHATAALEHALELATVHGATVHALYVIDTTTSLLTVSKDEVRNALREVGEDAAAEAFTEAKAMAEGYDVPFETEVREGKPDEVILDEIDATEPDAVVMGTHGREGVSRRLLGSVAERIVREAPVPVVTVHAEDE
;
A
#
# COMPACT_ATOMS: atom_id res chain seq x y z
N MET A 1 -4.56 21.58 4.30
CA MET A 1 -3.25 21.22 3.79
C MET A 1 -3.27 19.89 3.07
N TYR A 2 -3.22 18.74 3.75
CA TYR A 2 -3.44 17.49 3.04
C TYR A 2 -4.94 17.24 2.93
N GLU A 3 -5.40 16.92 1.74
CA GLU A 3 -6.80 16.58 1.49
C GLU A 3 -6.96 15.09 1.14
N ARG A 4 -5.92 14.48 0.58
CA ARG A 4 -5.94 13.08 0.17
C ARG A 4 -4.60 12.45 0.44
N ILE A 5 -4.61 11.33 1.15
CA ILE A 5 -3.41 10.58 1.49
C ILE A 5 -3.53 9.16 0.92
N LEU A 6 -2.55 8.77 0.10
CA LEU A 6 -2.49 7.43 -0.47
C LEU A 6 -1.69 6.52 0.45
N VAL A 7 -2.24 5.35 0.77
CA VAL A 7 -1.59 4.38 1.64
C VAL A 7 -1.57 3.01 0.97
N PRO A 8 -0.43 2.60 0.42
CA PRO A 8 -0.30 1.22 -0.06
C PRO A 8 -0.33 0.26 1.14
N VAL A 9 -1.15 -0.77 1.05
CA VAL A 9 -1.27 -1.79 2.10
C VAL A 9 -0.99 -3.16 1.49
N ASP A 10 -0.39 -4.05 2.26
CA ASP A 10 -0.06 -5.40 1.80
C ASP A 10 -0.36 -6.48 2.84
N GLY A 11 -1.01 -6.08 3.94
CA GLY A 11 -1.30 -6.99 5.05
C GLY A 11 -0.13 -7.19 5.99
N GLY A 12 1.02 -6.56 5.75
CA GLY A 12 2.19 -6.67 6.60
C GLY A 12 2.19 -5.64 7.73
N GLU A 13 3.09 -5.86 8.69
CA GLU A 13 3.16 -5.00 9.89
C GLU A 13 3.58 -3.57 9.60
N HIS A 14 4.48 -3.36 8.64
CA HIS A 14 4.93 -2.01 8.28
C HIS A 14 3.81 -1.22 7.60
N ALA A 15 3.06 -1.87 6.72
CA ALA A 15 1.92 -1.22 6.08
C ALA A 15 0.82 -0.90 7.08
N THR A 16 0.62 -1.76 8.07
CA THR A 16 -0.35 -1.51 9.14
C THR A 16 0.06 -0.30 9.98
N ALA A 17 1.35 -0.21 10.34
CA ALA A 17 1.87 0.94 11.07
C ALA A 17 1.74 2.24 10.24
N ALA A 18 1.97 2.13 8.92
CA ALA A 18 1.81 3.27 8.02
C ALA A 18 0.35 3.73 7.95
N LEU A 19 -0.58 2.79 7.88
CA LEU A 19 -2.01 3.11 7.86
C LEU A 19 -2.43 3.83 9.14
N GLU A 20 -1.98 3.36 10.30
CA GLU A 20 -2.27 4.02 11.56
C GLU A 20 -1.76 5.47 11.55
N HIS A 21 -0.53 5.67 11.09
CA HIS A 21 0.05 7.00 11.00
C HIS A 21 -0.74 7.89 10.03
N ALA A 22 -1.14 7.33 8.89
CA ALA A 22 -1.93 8.07 7.90
C ALA A 22 -3.30 8.48 8.45
N LEU A 23 -3.94 7.60 9.22
CA LEU A 23 -5.24 7.92 9.84
C LEU A 23 -5.10 9.06 10.86
N GLU A 24 -4.00 9.08 11.61
CA GLU A 24 -3.73 10.16 12.54
C GLU A 24 -3.48 11.49 11.80
N LEU A 25 -2.69 11.45 10.73
CA LEU A 25 -2.47 12.64 9.90
C LEU A 25 -3.78 13.14 9.27
N ALA A 26 -4.59 12.21 8.76
CA ALA A 26 -5.85 12.57 8.14
C ALA A 26 -6.81 13.22 9.13
N THR A 27 -6.79 12.75 10.38
CA THR A 27 -7.62 13.35 11.44
C THR A 27 -7.23 14.82 11.66
N VAL A 28 -5.94 15.10 11.69
CA VAL A 28 -5.43 16.47 11.91
C VAL A 28 -5.77 17.39 10.73
N HIS A 29 -5.66 16.87 9.50
CA HIS A 29 -5.83 17.68 8.29
C HIS A 29 -7.25 17.68 7.71
N GLY A 30 -8.11 16.79 8.19
CA GLY A 30 -9.43 16.61 7.58
C GLY A 30 -9.33 15.92 6.21
N ALA A 31 -8.36 15.01 6.07
CA ALA A 31 -8.07 14.38 4.79
C ALA A 31 -8.83 13.06 4.61
N THR A 32 -8.93 12.62 3.35
CA THR A 32 -9.41 11.28 3.00
C THR A 32 -8.22 10.36 2.91
N VAL A 33 -8.33 9.16 3.49
CA VAL A 33 -7.33 8.10 3.34
C VAL A 33 -7.77 7.15 2.23
N HIS A 34 -6.90 6.96 1.26
CA HIS A 34 -7.12 6.05 0.13
C HIS A 34 -6.14 4.89 0.26
N ALA A 35 -6.65 3.73 0.64
CA ALA A 35 -5.84 2.52 0.79
C ALA A 35 -5.81 1.73 -0.52
N LEU A 36 -4.62 1.40 -0.98
CA LEU A 36 -4.41 0.68 -2.23
C LEU A 36 -3.74 -0.66 -1.96
N TYR A 37 -4.34 -1.73 -2.44
CA TYR A 37 -3.73 -3.05 -2.42
C TYR A 37 -3.35 -3.43 -3.85
N VAL A 38 -2.09 -3.77 -4.05
CA VAL A 38 -1.59 -4.21 -5.37
C VAL A 38 -1.38 -5.71 -5.35
N ILE A 39 -2.10 -6.40 -6.22
CA ILE A 39 -1.90 -7.83 -6.43
C ILE A 39 -0.77 -8.00 -7.43
N ASP A 40 0.35 -8.58 -6.98
CA ASP A 40 1.50 -8.77 -7.84
C ASP A 40 1.29 -10.00 -8.73
N THR A 41 1.01 -9.76 -10.00
CA THR A 41 0.80 -10.81 -11.01
C THR A 41 1.98 -10.94 -11.96
N THR A 42 3.13 -10.34 -11.60
CA THR A 42 4.28 -10.27 -12.49
C THR A 42 5.28 -11.41 -12.30
N THR A 43 5.00 -12.36 -11.42
CA THR A 43 5.87 -13.50 -11.19
C THR A 43 6.04 -14.32 -12.47
N SER A 44 7.30 -14.57 -12.85
CA SER A 44 7.62 -15.32 -14.03
C SER A 44 7.87 -16.79 -13.68
N LEU A 45 7.00 -17.67 -14.15
CA LEU A 45 7.17 -19.11 -14.00
C LEU A 45 7.33 -19.70 -15.40
N LEU A 46 8.40 -20.45 -15.60
CA LEU A 46 8.77 -20.94 -16.91
C LEU A 46 8.00 -22.17 -17.39
N THR A 47 7.30 -22.84 -16.50
CA THR A 47 6.74 -24.17 -16.79
C THR A 47 5.23 -24.22 -16.92
N VAL A 48 4.53 -23.10 -16.74
CA VAL A 48 3.06 -23.05 -16.84
C VAL A 48 2.63 -21.90 -17.73
N SER A 49 1.41 -21.99 -18.22
CA SER A 49 0.80 -20.92 -19.00
C SER A 49 0.77 -19.63 -18.22
N LYS A 50 1.11 -18.53 -18.87
CA LYS A 50 1.06 -17.20 -18.22
C LYS A 50 -0.33 -16.86 -17.75
N ASP A 51 -1.36 -17.27 -18.52
CA ASP A 51 -2.74 -17.00 -18.17
C ASP A 51 -3.18 -17.78 -16.94
N GLU A 52 -2.78 -19.04 -16.84
CA GLU A 52 -3.08 -19.88 -15.69
C GLU A 52 -2.41 -19.35 -14.43
N VAL A 53 -1.14 -18.95 -14.54
CA VAL A 53 -0.37 -18.39 -13.43
C VAL A 53 -1.00 -17.07 -12.99
N ARG A 54 -1.32 -16.20 -13.95
CA ARG A 54 -1.93 -14.90 -13.64
C ARG A 54 -3.28 -15.08 -12.94
N ASN A 55 -4.11 -16.00 -13.42
CA ASN A 55 -5.41 -16.25 -12.81
C ASN A 55 -5.28 -16.79 -11.39
N ALA A 56 -4.34 -17.69 -11.15
CA ALA A 56 -4.08 -18.22 -9.82
C ALA A 56 -3.57 -17.15 -8.87
N LEU A 57 -2.64 -16.29 -9.33
CA LEU A 57 -2.12 -15.19 -8.53
C LEU A 57 -3.20 -14.17 -8.21
N ARG A 58 -4.07 -13.89 -9.18
CA ARG A 58 -5.17 -12.94 -8.98
C ARG A 58 -6.15 -13.47 -7.92
N GLU A 59 -6.50 -14.73 -7.99
CA GLU A 59 -7.44 -15.34 -7.04
C GLU A 59 -6.91 -15.29 -5.61
N VAL A 60 -5.66 -15.71 -5.42
CA VAL A 60 -4.99 -15.64 -4.11
C VAL A 60 -4.86 -14.19 -3.65
N GLY A 61 -4.50 -13.29 -4.56
CA GLY A 61 -4.34 -11.89 -4.27
C GLY A 61 -5.64 -11.20 -3.89
N GLU A 62 -6.76 -11.56 -4.54
CA GLU A 62 -8.07 -10.99 -4.19
C GLU A 62 -8.48 -11.38 -2.79
N ASP A 63 -8.22 -12.63 -2.38
CA ASP A 63 -8.50 -13.09 -1.02
C ASP A 63 -7.64 -12.35 0.00
N ALA A 64 -6.36 -12.18 -0.31
CA ALA A 64 -5.44 -11.47 0.57
C ALA A 64 -5.81 -9.99 0.67
N ALA A 65 -6.23 -9.37 -0.43
CA ALA A 65 -6.67 -7.98 -0.43
C ALA A 65 -7.93 -7.79 0.41
N ALA A 66 -8.89 -8.70 0.28
CA ALA A 66 -10.12 -8.64 1.06
C ALA A 66 -9.83 -8.74 2.56
N GLU A 67 -8.92 -9.62 2.95
CA GLU A 67 -8.50 -9.78 4.33
C GLU A 67 -7.79 -8.52 4.85
N ALA A 68 -6.85 -7.99 4.07
CA ALA A 68 -6.13 -6.77 4.44
C ALA A 68 -7.09 -5.58 4.60
N PHE A 69 -8.07 -5.45 3.71
CA PHE A 69 -9.03 -4.36 3.80
C PHE A 69 -10.02 -4.53 4.95
N THR A 70 -10.35 -5.76 5.34
CA THR A 70 -11.17 -6.00 6.52
C THR A 70 -10.48 -5.44 7.76
N GLU A 71 -9.20 -5.71 7.91
CA GLU A 71 -8.40 -5.19 9.02
C GLU A 71 -8.24 -3.67 8.93
N ALA A 72 -7.98 -3.15 7.73
CA ALA A 72 -7.80 -1.72 7.51
C ALA A 72 -9.08 -0.94 7.82
N LYS A 73 -10.23 -1.43 7.39
CA LYS A 73 -11.51 -0.78 7.65
C LYS A 73 -11.84 -0.79 9.14
N ALA A 74 -11.54 -1.90 9.83
CA ALA A 74 -11.75 -1.99 11.27
C ALA A 74 -10.89 -0.95 12.00
N MET A 75 -9.66 -0.76 11.58
CA MET A 75 -8.78 0.26 12.13
C MET A 75 -9.32 1.67 11.86
N ALA A 76 -9.78 1.90 10.63
CA ALA A 76 -10.29 3.22 10.23
C ALA A 76 -11.56 3.62 10.99
N GLU A 77 -12.36 2.65 11.44
CA GLU A 77 -13.56 2.93 12.23
C GLU A 77 -13.27 3.65 13.53
N GLY A 78 -12.07 3.53 14.08
CA GLY A 78 -11.64 4.25 15.26
C GLY A 78 -11.32 5.72 15.01
N TYR A 79 -11.37 6.15 13.75
CA TYR A 79 -11.04 7.52 13.34
C TYR A 79 -12.22 8.12 12.57
N ASP A 80 -12.44 9.41 12.72
CA ASP A 80 -13.48 10.10 11.96
C ASP A 80 -12.90 10.64 10.67
N VAL A 81 -12.60 9.74 9.74
CA VAL A 81 -11.88 10.04 8.50
C VAL A 81 -12.55 9.32 7.34
N PRO A 82 -12.82 10.01 6.21
CA PRO A 82 -13.29 9.32 5.01
C PRO A 82 -12.23 8.30 4.56
N PHE A 83 -12.66 7.09 4.28
CA PHE A 83 -11.77 5.99 3.96
C PHE A 83 -12.22 5.28 2.69
N GLU A 84 -11.32 5.19 1.71
CA GLU A 84 -11.58 4.54 0.43
C GLU A 84 -10.59 3.41 0.23
N THR A 85 -11.00 2.37 -0.48
CA THR A 85 -10.14 1.24 -0.79
C THR A 85 -10.14 0.97 -2.29
N GLU A 86 -9.02 0.49 -2.81
CA GLU A 86 -8.89 0.11 -4.21
C GLU A 86 -7.94 -1.06 -4.36
N VAL A 87 -8.29 -2.00 -5.23
CA VAL A 87 -7.44 -3.14 -5.59
C VAL A 87 -7.01 -2.97 -7.04
N ARG A 88 -5.72 -3.10 -7.28
CA ARG A 88 -5.17 -3.10 -8.63
C ARG A 88 -4.20 -4.26 -8.75
N GLU A 89 -3.88 -4.65 -9.97
CA GLU A 89 -2.91 -5.72 -10.19
C GLU A 89 -1.79 -5.24 -11.09
N GLY A 90 -0.61 -5.82 -10.90
CA GLY A 90 0.57 -5.49 -11.67
C GLY A 90 1.82 -5.49 -10.79
N LYS A 91 2.85 -4.80 -11.25
CA LYS A 91 4.08 -4.65 -10.48
C LYS A 91 3.88 -3.56 -9.44
N PRO A 92 4.07 -3.86 -8.14
CA PRO A 92 3.67 -2.92 -7.07
C PRO A 92 4.20 -1.50 -7.19
N ASP A 93 5.48 -1.33 -7.45
CA ASP A 93 6.07 0.01 -7.56
C ASP A 93 5.49 0.80 -8.73
N GLU A 94 5.30 0.15 -9.88
CA GLU A 94 4.71 0.80 -11.04
C GLU A 94 3.24 1.17 -10.81
N VAL A 95 2.48 0.26 -10.20
CA VAL A 95 1.06 0.51 -9.95
C VAL A 95 0.88 1.66 -8.96
N ILE A 96 1.71 1.71 -7.91
CA ILE A 96 1.64 2.81 -6.94
C ILE A 96 1.94 4.15 -7.62
N LEU A 97 2.97 4.21 -8.46
CA LEU A 97 3.30 5.45 -9.19
C LEU A 97 2.17 5.86 -10.13
N ASP A 98 1.57 4.88 -10.82
CA ASP A 98 0.41 5.15 -11.69
C ASP A 98 -0.76 5.69 -10.89
N GLU A 99 -0.99 5.16 -9.70
CA GLU A 99 -2.08 5.61 -8.84
C GLU A 99 -1.84 7.04 -8.32
N ILE A 100 -0.58 7.38 -8.03
CA ILE A 100 -0.23 8.75 -7.65
C ILE A 100 -0.56 9.71 -8.80
N ASP A 101 -0.23 9.35 -10.03
CA ASP A 101 -0.53 10.18 -11.19
C ASP A 101 -2.04 10.30 -11.43
N ALA A 102 -2.78 9.21 -11.22
CA ALA A 102 -4.21 9.18 -11.49
C ALA A 102 -5.06 9.90 -10.45
N THR A 103 -4.70 9.80 -9.17
CA THR A 103 -5.50 10.34 -8.07
C THR A 103 -4.95 11.62 -7.47
N GLU A 104 -3.72 11.98 -7.82
CA GLU A 104 -3.05 13.19 -7.34
C GLU A 104 -3.16 13.39 -5.83
N PRO A 105 -2.68 12.43 -5.03
CA PRO A 105 -2.71 12.58 -3.58
C PRO A 105 -1.75 13.69 -3.15
N ASP A 106 -1.98 14.25 -1.97
CA ASP A 106 -1.10 15.27 -1.42
C ASP A 106 0.11 14.66 -0.72
N ALA A 107 0.01 13.40 -0.34
CA ALA A 107 1.11 12.67 0.30
C ALA A 107 0.88 11.16 0.14
N VAL A 108 1.97 10.42 0.24
CA VAL A 108 1.94 8.96 0.31
C VAL A 108 2.52 8.56 1.66
N VAL A 109 1.84 7.69 2.37
CA VAL A 109 2.34 7.13 3.64
C VAL A 109 2.43 5.62 3.43
N MET A 110 3.60 5.06 3.58
CA MET A 110 3.81 3.64 3.29
C MET A 110 4.81 3.01 4.24
N GLY A 111 4.78 1.70 4.36
CA GLY A 111 5.74 0.97 5.17
C GLY A 111 7.13 1.01 4.54
N THR A 112 8.16 0.93 5.37
CA THR A 112 9.55 0.90 4.90
C THR A 112 9.85 -0.36 4.11
N HIS A 113 9.14 -1.45 4.39
CA HIS A 113 9.32 -2.73 3.73
C HIS A 113 7.95 -3.33 3.44
N GLY A 114 7.90 -4.20 2.42
CA GLY A 114 6.73 -5.00 2.19
C GLY A 114 6.68 -6.16 3.18
N ARG A 115 5.76 -7.07 2.93
CA ARG A 115 5.49 -8.22 3.78
C ARG A 115 6.70 -9.12 4.02
N GLU A 116 7.64 -9.14 3.06
CA GLU A 116 8.85 -9.96 3.13
C GLU A 116 10.10 -9.10 3.30
N GLY A 117 10.03 -8.06 4.11
CA GLY A 117 11.15 -7.17 4.35
C GLY A 117 12.38 -7.90 4.85
N VAL A 118 13.55 -7.53 4.30
CA VAL A 118 14.79 -8.26 4.49
C VAL A 118 15.74 -7.59 5.49
N SER A 119 15.72 -6.28 5.60
CA SER A 119 16.66 -5.55 6.45
C SER A 119 16.00 -4.37 7.15
N ARG A 120 16.32 -4.21 8.43
CA ARG A 120 15.80 -3.09 9.24
C ARG A 120 16.40 -1.75 8.86
N ARG A 121 17.56 -1.74 8.23
CA ARG A 121 18.32 -0.50 7.96
C ARG A 121 18.11 0.05 6.58
N LEU A 122 17.57 -0.75 5.66
CA LEU A 122 17.38 -0.35 4.29
C LEU A 122 15.90 -0.30 3.96
N LEU A 123 15.54 0.61 3.09
CA LEU A 123 14.18 0.62 2.55
C LEU A 123 14.00 -0.59 1.65
N GLY A 124 12.79 -1.13 1.61
CA GLY A 124 12.44 -2.15 0.65
C GLY A 124 12.48 -1.56 -0.76
N SER A 125 12.57 -2.41 -1.78
CA SER A 125 12.71 -1.98 -3.16
C SER A 125 11.54 -1.11 -3.63
N VAL A 126 10.33 -1.44 -3.23
CA VAL A 126 9.14 -0.65 -3.59
C VAL A 126 9.21 0.73 -2.93
N ALA A 127 9.43 0.77 -1.62
CA ALA A 127 9.50 2.03 -0.87
C ALA A 127 10.61 2.93 -1.41
N GLU A 128 11.78 2.37 -1.70
CA GLU A 128 12.91 3.12 -2.23
C GLU A 128 12.55 3.78 -3.56
N ARG A 129 11.90 3.06 -4.45
CA ARG A 129 11.52 3.61 -5.74
C ARG A 129 10.48 4.71 -5.60
N ILE A 130 9.49 4.51 -4.72
CA ILE A 130 8.45 5.53 -4.50
C ILE A 130 9.07 6.80 -3.92
N VAL A 131 9.95 6.66 -2.93
CA VAL A 131 10.64 7.83 -2.34
C VAL A 131 11.43 8.58 -3.41
N ARG A 132 12.09 7.87 -4.31
CA ARG A 132 12.92 8.48 -5.35
C ARG A 132 12.09 9.15 -6.45
N GLU A 133 10.96 8.56 -6.85
CA GLU A 133 10.25 8.99 -8.05
C GLU A 133 8.91 9.69 -7.82
N ALA A 134 8.33 9.62 -6.64
CA ALA A 134 7.03 10.25 -6.40
C ALA A 134 7.14 11.77 -6.45
N PRO A 135 6.19 12.46 -7.10
CA PRO A 135 6.19 13.92 -7.16
C PRO A 135 5.56 14.58 -5.94
N VAL A 136 5.22 13.81 -4.91
CA VAL A 136 4.59 14.29 -3.68
C VAL A 136 5.41 13.81 -2.47
N PRO A 137 5.22 14.41 -1.29
CA PRO A 137 5.88 13.92 -0.09
C PRO A 137 5.56 12.46 0.18
N VAL A 138 6.57 11.71 0.60
CA VAL A 138 6.43 10.30 0.95
C VAL A 138 6.91 10.12 2.39
N VAL A 139 6.02 9.64 3.23
CA VAL A 139 6.34 9.31 4.62
C VAL A 139 6.51 7.80 4.69
N THR A 140 7.68 7.35 5.12
CA THR A 140 7.93 5.93 5.30
C THR A 140 7.85 5.59 6.78
N VAL A 141 7.13 4.54 7.11
CA VAL A 141 6.87 4.14 8.50
C VAL A 141 7.41 2.74 8.73
N HIS A 142 8.19 2.59 9.78
CA HIS A 142 8.74 1.31 10.19
C HIS A 142 7.96 0.83 11.42
N ALA A 143 7.50 -0.41 11.38
CA ALA A 143 6.80 -0.98 12.53
C ALA A 143 7.77 -1.12 13.69
N GLU A 144 7.30 -0.81 14.90
CA GLU A 144 8.15 -0.92 16.08
C GLU A 144 8.49 -2.37 16.37
N ASP A 145 9.74 -2.61 16.70
CA ASP A 145 10.20 -3.92 17.15
C ASP A 145 10.05 -3.99 18.67
N GLU A 146 9.59 -5.11 19.14
CA GLU A 146 9.53 -5.37 20.57
C GLU A 146 10.74 -6.14 21.05
#